data_b7ba2761c5539c3502cdebb0a9638854
#
_entry.id   b7ba2761c5539c3502cdebb0a9638854
#
_cell.length_a   1.000
_cell.length_b   1.000
_cell.length_c   1.000
_cell.angle_alpha   90.00
_cell.angle_beta   90.00
_cell.angle_gamma   90.00
#
_symmetry.space_group_name_H-M   'P 1'
#
loop_
_entity.id
_entity.type
_entity.pdbx_description
1 polymer ?
#
loop_
_entity_poly.entity_id
_entity_poly.type
_entity_poly.pdbx_seq_one_letter_code
_entity_poly.pdbx_strand_id
1 'polypeptide(L)'
;MPGADEFAYPIGDLEEAKRLAAALDELHYGAPVAVVGAGPTGIETAAELAEQGRAVTLVCGPVLGPYLSAPGRRSVAKRLRTLGVQIIDGPGAMVAAVEPDAVVLADGRQVRSFVTIWSAGFGVPDLAARSGLRTDTIGRLLTDETLTSIDDPRVVAAGDCAAPSGEPLRMSCQAALPLGAQAANTVLARIVGDQPAAIRQAFTGQCISLGRAAGTIQISRTDDTALPLSIGGRMAARIKEAICKATISGLRREARRPGSYVWLKAGKRPAAEAVPTP
;
A
#
# COMPACT_ATOMS: atom_id res chain seq x y z
N MET A 1 -14.91 -4.29 -10.32
CA MET A 1 -16.06 -3.63 -9.59
C MET A 1 -16.91 -2.94 -10.62
N PRO A 2 -18.25 -3.21 -10.72
CA PRO A 2 -19.09 -2.56 -11.70
C PRO A 2 -18.97 -1.04 -11.67
N GLY A 3 -18.74 -0.41 -12.83
CA GLY A 3 -18.60 1.01 -13.03
C GLY A 3 -17.31 1.67 -12.50
N ALA A 4 -16.46 0.96 -11.75
CA ALA A 4 -15.26 1.57 -11.18
C ALA A 4 -14.25 2.01 -12.25
N ASP A 5 -14.09 1.22 -13.33
CA ASP A 5 -13.16 1.54 -14.41
C ASP A 5 -13.63 2.72 -15.26
N GLU A 6 -14.93 3.02 -15.23
CA GLU A 6 -15.57 4.08 -16.03
C GLU A 6 -15.73 5.38 -15.23
N PHE A 7 -16.18 5.29 -13.96
CA PHE A 7 -16.61 6.43 -13.15
C PHE A 7 -15.73 6.75 -11.96
N ALA A 8 -14.67 5.96 -11.70
CA ALA A 8 -13.75 6.27 -10.63
C ALA A 8 -12.35 6.65 -11.15
N TYR A 9 -11.65 7.40 -10.32
CA TYR A 9 -10.27 7.81 -10.55
C TYR A 9 -9.34 6.94 -9.70
N PRO A 10 -8.58 6.01 -10.29
CA PRO A 10 -7.51 5.33 -9.56
C PRO A 10 -6.36 6.32 -9.27
N ILE A 11 -5.53 5.97 -8.29
CA ILE A 11 -4.37 6.79 -7.89
C ILE A 11 -3.10 5.93 -7.76
N GLY A 12 -3.00 4.89 -8.60
CA GLY A 12 -1.89 3.95 -8.57
C GLY A 12 -0.61 4.49 -9.22
N ASP A 13 -0.74 5.42 -10.17
CA ASP A 13 0.38 6.02 -10.88
C ASP A 13 0.26 7.54 -11.04
N LEU A 14 1.30 8.14 -11.62
CA LEU A 14 1.39 9.60 -11.79
C LEU A 14 0.34 10.16 -12.76
N GLU A 15 0.06 9.44 -13.85
CA GLU A 15 -0.89 9.93 -14.87
C GLU A 15 -2.33 9.87 -14.36
N GLU A 16 -2.67 8.84 -13.60
CA GLU A 16 -3.94 8.73 -12.88
C GLU A 16 -4.10 9.85 -11.84
N ALA A 17 -3.05 10.11 -11.06
CA ALA A 17 -3.05 11.21 -10.09
C ALA A 17 -3.21 12.59 -10.76
N LYS A 18 -2.62 12.82 -11.93
CA LYS A 18 -2.80 14.06 -12.71
C LYS A 18 -4.23 14.21 -13.23
N ARG A 19 -4.83 13.13 -13.74
CA ARG A 19 -6.23 13.13 -14.17
C ARG A 19 -7.18 13.44 -13.02
N LEU A 20 -6.95 12.82 -11.87
CA LEU A 20 -7.69 13.11 -10.64
C LEU A 20 -7.53 14.59 -10.23
N ALA A 21 -6.31 15.12 -10.23
CA ALA A 21 -6.06 16.52 -9.87
C ALA A 21 -6.86 17.48 -10.79
N ALA A 22 -6.84 17.25 -12.10
CA ALA A 22 -7.61 18.04 -13.05
C ALA A 22 -9.13 17.98 -12.77
N ALA A 23 -9.67 16.78 -12.52
CA ALA A 23 -11.09 16.62 -12.19
C ALA A 23 -11.48 17.32 -10.87
N LEU A 24 -10.60 17.29 -9.89
CA LEU A 24 -10.81 18.01 -8.62
C LEU A 24 -10.75 19.53 -8.80
N ASP A 25 -9.90 20.06 -9.69
CA ASP A 25 -9.77 21.49 -9.95
C ASP A 25 -11.00 22.07 -10.67
N GLU A 26 -11.66 21.26 -11.51
CA GLU A 26 -12.92 21.63 -12.18
C GLU A 26 -14.14 21.57 -11.23
N LEU A 27 -14.00 20.88 -10.10
CA LEU A 27 -15.08 20.67 -9.17
C LEU A 27 -15.34 21.91 -8.31
N HIS A 28 -16.58 22.39 -8.25
CA HIS A 28 -16.91 23.52 -7.40
C HIS A 28 -16.65 23.21 -5.92
N TYR A 29 -16.32 24.24 -5.16
CA TYR A 29 -16.05 24.13 -3.74
C TYR A 29 -17.27 23.58 -2.97
N GLY A 30 -17.05 22.56 -2.14
CA GLY A 30 -18.13 21.91 -1.38
C GLY A 30 -18.85 20.77 -2.11
N ALA A 31 -18.51 20.49 -3.36
CA ALA A 31 -19.04 19.30 -4.03
C ALA A 31 -18.56 18.01 -3.34
N PRO A 32 -19.43 17.01 -3.18
CA PRO A 32 -19.06 15.78 -2.49
C PRO A 32 -18.07 14.94 -3.30
N VAL A 33 -17.03 14.48 -2.60
CA VAL A 33 -15.99 13.57 -3.09
C VAL A 33 -16.03 12.29 -2.26
N ALA A 34 -16.08 11.14 -2.92
CA ALA A 34 -15.94 9.85 -2.25
C ALA A 34 -14.52 9.29 -2.43
N VAL A 35 -13.95 8.78 -1.36
CA VAL A 35 -12.72 7.98 -1.39
C VAL A 35 -13.08 6.56 -1.00
N VAL A 36 -12.86 5.61 -1.88
CA VAL A 36 -13.13 4.19 -1.65
C VAL A 36 -11.84 3.47 -1.31
N GLY A 37 -11.76 2.91 -0.10
CA GLY A 37 -10.61 2.15 0.39
C GLY A 37 -10.19 2.54 1.79
N ALA A 38 -10.10 1.57 2.67
CA ALA A 38 -9.75 1.75 4.10
C ALA A 38 -8.26 1.58 4.41
N GLY A 39 -7.44 1.37 3.40
CA GLY A 39 -5.98 1.25 3.52
C GLY A 39 -5.29 2.61 3.77
N PRO A 40 -3.96 2.61 3.98
CA PRO A 40 -3.20 3.84 4.18
C PRO A 40 -3.44 4.88 3.09
N THR A 41 -3.45 4.47 1.82
CA THR A 41 -3.65 5.37 0.66
C THR A 41 -4.99 6.10 0.75
N GLY A 42 -6.10 5.38 0.94
CA GLY A 42 -7.43 6.01 1.04
C GLY A 42 -7.56 6.93 2.24
N ILE A 43 -7.01 6.53 3.40
CA ILE A 43 -7.00 7.35 4.61
C ILE A 43 -6.20 8.65 4.40
N GLU A 44 -5.03 8.57 3.77
CA GLU A 44 -4.17 9.71 3.49
C GLU A 44 -4.81 10.66 2.47
N THR A 45 -5.37 10.11 1.38
CA THR A 45 -6.09 10.88 0.36
C THR A 45 -7.29 11.62 0.96
N ALA A 46 -8.12 10.92 1.75
CA ALA A 46 -9.27 11.53 2.41
C ALA A 46 -8.86 12.66 3.37
N ALA A 47 -7.78 12.45 4.14
CA ALA A 47 -7.28 13.44 5.07
C ALA A 47 -6.70 14.67 4.36
N GLU A 48 -5.94 14.50 3.29
CA GLU A 48 -5.35 15.58 2.50
C GLU A 48 -6.42 16.44 1.84
N LEU A 49 -7.40 15.82 1.17
CA LEU A 49 -8.50 16.53 0.51
C LEU A 49 -9.39 17.28 1.52
N ALA A 50 -9.67 16.68 2.67
CA ALA A 50 -10.44 17.33 3.72
C ALA A 50 -9.67 18.52 4.35
N GLU A 51 -8.35 18.42 4.52
CA GLU A 51 -7.50 19.53 4.99
C GLU A 51 -7.47 20.71 3.98
N GLN A 52 -7.66 20.41 2.69
CA GLN A 52 -7.84 21.41 1.62
C GLN A 52 -9.28 21.97 1.57
N GLY A 53 -10.17 21.56 2.48
CA GLY A 53 -11.55 22.03 2.58
C GLY A 53 -12.56 21.34 1.67
N ARG A 54 -12.22 20.21 1.07
CA ARG A 54 -13.15 19.40 0.27
C ARG A 54 -14.14 18.64 1.16
N ALA A 55 -15.38 18.46 0.70
CA ALA A 55 -16.38 17.64 1.35
C ALA A 55 -16.13 16.15 1.04
N VAL A 56 -15.49 15.43 1.96
CA VAL A 56 -14.99 14.06 1.73
C VAL A 56 -15.78 13.03 2.52
N THR A 57 -16.20 11.97 1.82
CA THR A 57 -16.69 10.72 2.42
C THR A 57 -15.69 9.61 2.16
N LEU A 58 -15.19 8.95 3.21
CA LEU A 58 -14.33 7.77 3.13
C LEU A 58 -15.15 6.50 3.31
N VAL A 59 -15.26 5.70 2.25
CA VAL A 59 -15.96 4.40 2.24
C VAL A 59 -14.96 3.31 2.52
N CYS A 60 -15.06 2.69 3.70
CA CYS A 60 -14.06 1.79 4.25
C CYS A 60 -14.33 0.30 3.99
N GLY A 61 -15.53 -0.06 3.54
CA GLY A 61 -15.97 -1.45 3.60
C GLY A 61 -16.20 -1.89 5.07
N PRO A 62 -15.84 -3.11 5.47
CA PRO A 62 -16.18 -3.65 6.78
C PRO A 62 -15.56 -2.87 7.94
N VAL A 63 -14.37 -2.29 7.78
CA VAL A 63 -13.66 -1.63 8.87
C VAL A 63 -12.65 -0.61 8.38
N LEU A 64 -12.59 0.54 9.05
CA LEU A 64 -11.53 1.54 8.84
C LEU A 64 -10.18 0.99 9.27
N GLY A 65 -9.18 1.04 8.38
CA GLY A 65 -7.81 0.64 8.69
C GLY A 65 -7.71 -0.80 9.20
N PRO A 66 -7.96 -1.82 8.36
CA PRO A 66 -7.99 -3.23 8.80
C PRO A 66 -6.67 -3.70 9.42
N TYR A 67 -5.56 -3.06 9.07
CA TYR A 67 -4.22 -3.37 9.60
C TYR A 67 -3.86 -2.59 10.87
N LEU A 68 -4.76 -1.75 11.37
CA LEU A 68 -4.55 -0.97 12.58
C LEU A 68 -5.07 -1.71 13.81
N SER A 69 -4.34 -1.56 14.91
CA SER A 69 -4.86 -1.93 16.24
C SER A 69 -6.07 -1.06 16.61
N ALA A 70 -6.89 -1.51 17.55
CA ALA A 70 -8.06 -0.75 17.99
C ALA A 70 -7.71 0.68 18.49
N PRO A 71 -6.63 0.91 19.26
CA PRO A 71 -6.19 2.27 19.61
C PRO A 71 -5.75 3.10 18.39
N GLY A 72 -4.98 2.51 17.45
CA GLY A 72 -4.56 3.17 16.23
C GLY A 72 -5.74 3.59 15.36
N ARG A 73 -6.71 2.70 15.18
CA ARG A 73 -7.96 2.97 14.45
C ARG A 73 -8.75 4.12 15.06
N ARG A 74 -8.90 4.14 16.40
CA ARG A 74 -9.58 5.25 17.09
C ARG A 74 -8.85 6.58 16.88
N SER A 75 -7.51 6.58 16.91
CA SER A 75 -6.70 7.78 16.65
C SER A 75 -6.94 8.33 15.23
N VAL A 76 -6.90 7.45 14.22
CA VAL A 76 -7.18 7.81 12.82
C VAL A 76 -8.60 8.33 12.66
N ALA A 77 -9.60 7.60 13.14
CA ALA A 77 -11.00 8.00 13.07
C ALA A 77 -11.26 9.37 13.72
N LYS A 78 -10.67 9.59 14.90
CA LYS A 78 -10.80 10.89 15.61
C LYS A 78 -10.26 12.04 14.73
N ARG A 79 -9.07 11.88 14.14
CA ARG A 79 -8.47 12.94 13.33
C ARG A 79 -9.25 13.17 12.03
N LEU A 80 -9.66 12.12 11.32
CA LEU A 80 -10.48 12.23 10.12
C LEU A 80 -11.78 13.00 10.39
N ARG A 81 -12.49 12.67 11.46
CA ARG A 81 -13.70 13.40 11.86
C ARG A 81 -13.41 14.87 12.22
N THR A 82 -12.27 15.15 12.86
CA THR A 82 -11.84 16.54 13.14
C THR A 82 -11.60 17.34 11.86
N LEU A 83 -11.16 16.69 10.78
CA LEU A 83 -11.00 17.29 9.45
C LEU A 83 -12.33 17.40 8.68
N GLY A 84 -13.44 16.89 9.21
CA GLY A 84 -14.74 16.89 8.55
C GLY A 84 -14.99 15.70 7.63
N VAL A 85 -14.13 14.69 7.62
CA VAL A 85 -14.34 13.47 6.81
C VAL A 85 -15.50 12.66 7.39
N GLN A 86 -16.50 12.38 6.55
CA GLN A 86 -17.51 11.38 6.84
C GLN A 86 -16.93 9.99 6.64
N ILE A 87 -17.02 9.12 7.65
CA ILE A 87 -16.51 7.75 7.59
C ILE A 87 -17.69 6.80 7.51
N ILE A 88 -17.69 5.94 6.48
CA ILE A 88 -18.68 4.87 6.32
C ILE A 88 -17.94 3.54 6.40
N ASP A 89 -18.19 2.80 7.49
CA ASP A 89 -17.67 1.46 7.73
C ASP A 89 -18.75 0.54 8.31
N GLY A 90 -18.47 -0.75 8.35
CA GLY A 90 -19.37 -1.77 8.87
C GLY A 90 -19.85 -2.77 7.81
N PRO A 91 -20.70 -3.76 8.20
CA PRO A 91 -21.08 -4.89 7.35
C PRO A 91 -21.71 -4.50 6.00
N GLY A 92 -22.50 -3.41 5.96
CA GLY A 92 -23.17 -2.94 4.75
C GLY A 92 -22.35 -1.97 3.89
N ALA A 93 -21.15 -1.57 4.34
CA ALA A 93 -20.35 -0.54 3.69
C ALA A 93 -19.46 -1.04 2.54
N MET A 94 -19.57 -2.31 2.14
CA MET A 94 -18.93 -2.79 0.91
C MET A 94 -19.52 -2.09 -0.30
N VAL A 95 -18.67 -1.69 -1.24
CA VAL A 95 -19.14 -1.09 -2.50
C VAL A 95 -19.70 -2.19 -3.39
N ALA A 96 -20.89 -1.97 -3.93
CA ALA A 96 -21.55 -2.83 -4.91
C ALA A 96 -21.36 -2.32 -6.34
N ALA A 97 -21.38 -1.00 -6.54
CA ALA A 97 -21.15 -0.37 -7.84
C ALA A 97 -20.67 1.08 -7.68
N VAL A 98 -20.09 1.62 -8.73
CA VAL A 98 -19.78 3.05 -8.87
C VAL A 98 -20.62 3.59 -10.02
N GLU A 99 -21.33 4.68 -9.77
CA GLU A 99 -22.16 5.41 -10.73
C GLU A 99 -21.55 6.80 -11.01
N PRO A 100 -22.00 7.53 -12.05
CA PRO A 100 -21.42 8.84 -12.39
C PRO A 100 -21.44 9.86 -11.25
N ASP A 101 -22.44 9.79 -10.35
CA ASP A 101 -22.65 10.76 -9.27
C ASP A 101 -22.83 10.10 -7.88
N ALA A 102 -22.59 8.78 -7.77
CA ALA A 102 -22.74 8.05 -6.51
C ALA A 102 -21.86 6.79 -6.41
N VAL A 103 -21.59 6.40 -5.20
CA VAL A 103 -21.09 5.07 -4.83
C VAL A 103 -22.24 4.30 -4.18
N VAL A 104 -22.61 3.16 -4.77
CA VAL A 104 -23.66 2.28 -4.27
C VAL A 104 -23.05 1.24 -3.32
N LEU A 105 -23.61 1.12 -2.13
CA LEU A 105 -23.17 0.16 -1.11
C LEU A 105 -23.97 -1.14 -1.17
N ALA A 106 -23.42 -2.20 -0.60
CA ALA A 106 -24.05 -3.52 -0.60
C ALA A 106 -25.40 -3.58 0.16
N ASP A 107 -25.63 -2.67 1.08
CA ASP A 107 -26.91 -2.52 1.78
C ASP A 107 -27.91 -1.60 1.06
N GLY A 108 -27.62 -1.16 -0.16
CA GLY A 108 -28.47 -0.32 -1.00
C GLY A 108 -28.34 1.19 -0.74
N ARG A 109 -27.57 1.62 0.26
CA ARG A 109 -27.28 3.06 0.46
C ARG A 109 -26.48 3.61 -0.72
N GLN A 110 -26.80 4.85 -1.10
CA GLN A 110 -26.03 5.61 -2.08
C GLN A 110 -25.25 6.72 -1.39
N VAL A 111 -23.97 6.81 -1.70
CA VAL A 111 -23.07 7.87 -1.25
C VAL A 111 -22.85 8.81 -2.42
N ARG A 112 -23.47 9.99 -2.36
CA ARG A 112 -23.34 10.98 -3.43
C ARG A 112 -21.89 11.40 -3.62
N SER A 113 -21.42 11.44 -4.86
CA SER A 113 -20.04 11.77 -5.20
C SER A 113 -19.95 12.26 -6.65
N PHE A 114 -19.37 13.41 -6.88
CA PHE A 114 -19.06 13.89 -8.23
C PHE A 114 -17.67 13.48 -8.69
N VAL A 115 -16.78 13.16 -7.76
CA VAL A 115 -15.47 12.56 -8.03
C VAL A 115 -15.31 11.40 -7.06
N THR A 116 -15.28 10.18 -7.59
CA THR A 116 -15.01 8.97 -6.82
C THR A 116 -13.56 8.55 -7.02
N ILE A 117 -12.81 8.49 -5.93
CA ILE A 117 -11.39 8.10 -5.92
C ILE A 117 -11.29 6.64 -5.49
N TRP A 118 -10.69 5.80 -6.34
CA TRP A 118 -10.55 4.37 -6.07
C TRP A 118 -9.16 4.04 -5.54
N SER A 119 -9.08 3.67 -4.27
CA SER A 119 -7.85 3.19 -3.60
C SER A 119 -8.01 1.79 -2.99
N ALA A 120 -9.06 1.07 -3.40
CA ALA A 120 -9.35 -0.27 -2.90
C ALA A 120 -8.72 -1.34 -3.80
N GLY A 121 -7.72 -2.02 -3.27
CA GLY A 121 -6.96 -3.04 -3.97
C GLY A 121 -5.69 -2.50 -4.63
N PHE A 122 -4.70 -3.37 -4.73
CA PHE A 122 -3.48 -3.14 -5.49
C PHE A 122 -3.40 -4.15 -6.62
N GLY A 123 -2.93 -3.71 -7.77
CA GLY A 123 -2.46 -4.55 -8.85
C GLY A 123 -0.96 -4.35 -9.05
N VAL A 124 -0.36 -5.20 -9.84
CA VAL A 124 1.00 -5.05 -10.35
C VAL A 124 0.96 -5.06 -11.88
N PRO A 125 1.97 -4.48 -12.56
CA PRO A 125 2.05 -4.57 -14.02
C PRO A 125 2.02 -6.03 -14.48
N ASP A 126 1.35 -6.30 -15.59
CA ASP A 126 1.11 -7.63 -16.15
C ASP A 126 2.33 -8.25 -16.87
N LEU A 127 3.50 -7.63 -16.75
CA LEU A 127 4.72 -8.04 -17.45
C LEU A 127 5.07 -9.52 -17.21
N ALA A 128 4.99 -9.98 -15.96
CA ALA A 128 5.29 -11.37 -15.63
C ALA A 128 4.34 -12.35 -16.34
N ALA A 129 3.03 -12.10 -16.28
CA ALA A 129 2.02 -12.93 -16.92
C ALA A 129 2.18 -12.91 -18.45
N ARG A 130 2.39 -11.74 -19.06
CA ARG A 130 2.65 -11.62 -20.53
C ARG A 130 3.94 -12.28 -20.98
N SER A 131 4.88 -12.46 -20.06
CA SER A 131 6.14 -13.21 -20.32
C SER A 131 5.99 -14.72 -20.13
N GLY A 132 4.78 -15.21 -19.86
CA GLY A 132 4.52 -16.64 -19.65
C GLY A 132 5.04 -17.18 -18.32
N LEU A 133 5.35 -16.30 -17.36
CA LEU A 133 5.81 -16.68 -16.02
C LEU A 133 4.62 -16.81 -15.07
N ARG A 134 4.69 -17.74 -14.13
CA ARG A 134 3.63 -17.95 -13.12
C ARG A 134 3.53 -16.78 -12.16
N THR A 135 2.30 -16.37 -11.91
CA THR A 135 1.97 -15.27 -11.02
C THR A 135 0.95 -15.70 -9.97
N ASP A 136 0.84 -14.92 -8.91
CA ASP A 136 -0.29 -15.05 -7.99
C ASP A 136 -1.56 -14.38 -8.57
N THR A 137 -2.63 -14.36 -7.76
CA THR A 137 -3.96 -13.87 -8.17
C THR A 137 -4.01 -12.37 -8.52
N ILE A 138 -3.02 -11.57 -8.12
CA ILE A 138 -2.94 -10.15 -8.44
C ILE A 138 -1.80 -9.83 -9.43
N GLY A 139 -1.15 -10.86 -10.00
CA GLY A 139 -0.14 -10.72 -11.03
C GLY A 139 1.31 -10.65 -10.54
N ARG A 140 1.60 -10.85 -9.23
CA ARG A 140 2.98 -10.87 -8.74
C ARG A 140 3.70 -12.14 -9.18
N LEU A 141 4.96 -11.99 -9.64
CA LEU A 141 5.79 -13.11 -10.04
C LEU A 141 6.04 -14.04 -8.84
N LEU A 142 5.74 -15.33 -9.01
CA LEU A 142 6.09 -16.34 -8.03
C LEU A 142 7.62 -16.56 -8.03
N THR A 143 8.23 -16.37 -6.87
CA THR A 143 9.67 -16.54 -6.67
C THR A 143 9.96 -17.47 -5.50
N ASP A 144 11.19 -17.97 -5.44
CA ASP A 144 11.73 -18.55 -4.22
C ASP A 144 12.15 -17.47 -3.21
N GLU A 145 12.71 -17.88 -2.09
CA GLU A 145 13.19 -16.95 -1.03
C GLU A 145 14.45 -16.16 -1.45
N THR A 146 15.11 -16.50 -2.53
CA THR A 146 16.21 -15.72 -3.12
C THR A 146 15.70 -14.65 -4.10
N LEU A 147 14.38 -14.54 -4.26
CA LEU A 147 13.67 -13.68 -5.22
C LEU A 147 13.87 -14.10 -6.68
N THR A 148 14.24 -15.35 -6.91
CA THR A 148 14.35 -15.93 -8.25
C THR A 148 13.01 -16.50 -8.66
N SER A 149 12.63 -16.28 -9.93
CA SER A 149 11.44 -16.91 -10.53
C SER A 149 11.51 -18.44 -10.36
N ILE A 150 10.36 -19.03 -10.04
CA ILE A 150 10.25 -20.51 -9.98
C ILE A 150 10.20 -21.15 -11.37
N ASP A 151 10.06 -20.36 -12.43
CA ASP A 151 9.97 -20.83 -13.83
C ASP A 151 11.29 -20.64 -14.61
N ASP A 152 12.03 -19.56 -14.32
CA ASP A 152 13.28 -19.25 -15.01
C ASP A 152 14.33 -18.71 -14.04
N PRO A 153 15.44 -19.44 -13.84
CA PRO A 153 16.48 -19.02 -12.88
C PRO A 153 17.23 -17.74 -13.29
N ARG A 154 17.05 -17.25 -14.52
CA ARG A 154 17.63 -15.99 -15.01
C ARG A 154 16.78 -14.77 -14.64
N VAL A 155 15.55 -14.98 -14.19
CA VAL A 155 14.61 -13.90 -13.82
C VAL A 155 14.58 -13.74 -12.31
N VAL A 156 14.80 -12.51 -11.86
CA VAL A 156 14.75 -12.11 -10.44
C VAL A 156 13.74 -10.98 -10.32
N ALA A 157 12.84 -11.05 -9.35
CA ALA A 157 11.85 -10.01 -9.07
C ALA A 157 12.15 -9.30 -7.75
N ALA A 158 11.70 -8.04 -7.64
CA ALA A 158 11.88 -7.22 -6.46
C ALA A 158 10.68 -6.30 -6.19
N GLY A 159 10.51 -5.88 -4.96
CA GLY A 159 9.44 -4.97 -4.58
C GLY A 159 8.05 -5.61 -4.60
N ASP A 160 7.04 -4.80 -4.89
CA ASP A 160 5.64 -5.19 -4.79
C ASP A 160 5.20 -6.19 -5.86
N CYS A 161 5.99 -6.40 -6.91
CA CYS A 161 5.72 -7.39 -7.97
C CYS A 161 6.29 -8.79 -7.67
N ALA A 162 6.93 -9.02 -6.52
CA ALA A 162 7.46 -10.31 -6.11
C ALA A 162 6.59 -11.00 -5.05
N ALA A 163 6.38 -12.30 -5.23
CA ALA A 163 5.66 -13.16 -4.28
C ALA A 163 6.58 -14.32 -3.82
N PRO A 164 7.53 -14.08 -2.90
CA PRO A 164 8.43 -15.11 -2.43
C PRO A 164 7.68 -16.23 -1.73
N SER A 165 7.95 -17.47 -2.17
CA SER A 165 7.35 -18.73 -1.66
C SER A 165 5.82 -18.73 -1.60
N GLY A 166 5.13 -17.98 -2.48
CA GLY A 166 3.68 -17.85 -2.46
C GLY A 166 3.10 -17.07 -1.27
N GLU A 167 3.95 -16.56 -0.39
CA GLU A 167 3.58 -15.74 0.77
C GLU A 167 4.19 -14.34 0.65
N PRO A 168 3.59 -13.46 -0.17
CA PRO A 168 4.16 -12.16 -0.44
C PRO A 168 4.17 -11.27 0.80
N LEU A 169 5.21 -10.43 0.88
CA LEU A 169 5.28 -9.38 1.90
C LEU A 169 4.23 -8.30 1.63
N ARG A 170 3.79 -7.60 2.68
CA ARG A 170 2.88 -6.46 2.52
C ARG A 170 3.52 -5.40 1.60
N MET A 171 2.79 -5.01 0.56
CA MET A 171 3.20 -3.93 -0.36
C MET A 171 3.48 -2.65 0.41
N SER A 172 4.73 -2.22 0.40
CA SER A 172 5.18 -1.01 1.12
C SER A 172 6.64 -0.72 0.83
N CYS A 173 7.06 0.53 0.98
CA CYS A 173 8.47 0.90 0.91
C CYS A 173 9.34 0.14 1.92
N GLN A 174 8.77 -0.27 3.06
CA GLN A 174 9.45 -1.05 4.10
C GLN A 174 9.79 -2.47 3.62
N ALA A 175 9.00 -3.06 2.72
CA ALA A 175 9.30 -4.34 2.08
C ALA A 175 10.08 -4.15 0.77
N ALA A 176 9.65 -3.21 -0.08
CA ALA A 176 10.19 -3.04 -1.42
C ALA A 176 11.70 -2.70 -1.46
N LEU A 177 12.17 -1.87 -0.52
CA LEU A 177 13.59 -1.51 -0.45
C LEU A 177 14.49 -2.72 -0.10
N PRO A 178 14.22 -3.50 0.96
CA PRO A 178 14.96 -4.73 1.23
C PRO A 178 14.85 -5.77 0.11
N LEU A 179 13.67 -5.92 -0.50
CA LEU A 179 13.49 -6.82 -1.64
C LEU A 179 14.38 -6.40 -2.82
N GLY A 180 14.46 -5.10 -3.13
CA GLY A 180 15.36 -4.58 -4.16
C GLY A 180 16.82 -4.86 -3.88
N ALA A 181 17.28 -4.61 -2.64
CA ALA A 181 18.64 -4.89 -2.23
C ALA A 181 18.95 -6.39 -2.24
N GLN A 182 18.02 -7.24 -1.80
CA GLN A 182 18.18 -8.70 -1.86
C GLN A 182 18.23 -9.22 -3.29
N ALA A 183 17.38 -8.71 -4.18
CA ALA A 183 17.41 -9.09 -5.60
C ALA A 183 18.76 -8.76 -6.25
N ALA A 184 19.31 -7.57 -5.97
CA ALA A 184 20.65 -7.20 -6.43
C ALA A 184 21.72 -8.15 -5.87
N ASN A 185 21.67 -8.46 -4.56
CA ASN A 185 22.60 -9.41 -3.94
C ASN A 185 22.47 -10.81 -4.54
N THR A 186 21.29 -11.26 -4.91
CA THR A 186 21.05 -12.54 -5.57
C THR A 186 21.77 -12.58 -6.94
N VAL A 187 21.65 -11.51 -7.73
CA VAL A 187 22.33 -11.41 -9.03
C VAL A 187 23.86 -11.38 -8.83
N LEU A 188 24.35 -10.57 -7.91
CA LEU A 188 25.79 -10.45 -7.62
C LEU A 188 26.39 -11.78 -7.14
N ALA A 189 25.73 -12.48 -6.20
CA ALA A 189 26.19 -13.79 -5.74
C ALA A 189 26.35 -14.77 -6.91
N ARG A 190 25.39 -14.82 -7.83
CA ARG A 190 25.48 -15.69 -9.01
C ARG A 190 26.62 -15.33 -9.95
N ILE A 191 26.89 -14.05 -10.15
CA ILE A 191 28.00 -13.60 -11.01
C ILE A 191 29.35 -14.10 -10.46
N VAL A 192 29.51 -14.15 -9.13
CA VAL A 192 30.77 -14.62 -8.53
C VAL A 192 30.74 -16.11 -8.17
N GLY A 193 29.68 -16.83 -8.49
CA GLY A 193 29.55 -18.27 -8.25
C GLY A 193 29.12 -18.65 -6.82
N ASP A 194 28.66 -17.67 -6.03
CA ASP A 194 28.16 -17.89 -4.68
C ASP A 194 26.67 -18.27 -4.65
N GLN A 195 26.26 -18.91 -3.55
CA GLN A 195 24.85 -19.22 -3.34
C GLN A 195 24.10 -17.97 -2.82
N PRO A 196 23.00 -17.54 -3.47
CA PRO A 196 22.19 -16.42 -3.02
C PRO A 196 21.57 -16.70 -1.64
N ALA A 197 21.54 -15.69 -0.79
CA ALA A 197 20.88 -15.76 0.50
C ALA A 197 19.35 -15.58 0.35
N ALA A 198 18.58 -16.22 1.25
CA ALA A 198 17.15 -16.02 1.36
C ALA A 198 16.82 -14.63 1.91
N ILE A 199 15.69 -14.04 1.47
CA ILE A 199 15.18 -12.78 2.01
C ILE A 199 14.83 -12.91 3.49
N ARG A 200 15.23 -11.94 4.27
CA ARG A 200 14.88 -11.82 5.68
C ARG A 200 14.48 -10.38 5.94
N GLN A 201 13.19 -10.13 5.96
CA GLN A 201 12.59 -8.81 6.16
C GLN A 201 11.82 -8.76 7.47
N ALA A 202 12.08 -7.73 8.28
CA ALA A 202 11.29 -7.42 9.47
C ALA A 202 10.47 -6.14 9.26
N PHE A 203 9.24 -6.16 9.76
CA PHE A 203 8.41 -4.98 9.85
C PHE A 203 8.59 -4.28 11.21
N THR A 204 8.27 -2.99 11.26
CA THR A 204 8.29 -2.20 12.50
C THR A 204 6.98 -1.46 12.73
N GLY A 205 6.16 -1.32 11.69
CA GLY A 205 4.87 -0.66 11.77
C GLY A 205 4.41 -0.03 10.47
N GLN A 206 3.41 0.82 10.58
CA GLN A 206 2.84 1.59 9.48
C GLN A 206 2.73 3.06 9.87
N CYS A 207 3.12 3.94 8.96
CA CYS A 207 3.02 5.39 9.14
C CYS A 207 1.93 5.93 8.20
N ILE A 208 0.91 6.58 8.75
CA ILE A 208 -0.22 7.14 8.01
C ILE A 208 -0.25 8.64 8.24
N SER A 209 -0.26 9.45 7.17
CA SER A 209 -0.48 10.88 7.24
C SER A 209 -1.97 11.20 7.43
N LEU A 210 -2.27 12.19 8.25
CA LEU A 210 -3.63 12.63 8.51
C LEU A 210 -3.71 14.15 8.30
N GLY A 211 -3.43 14.56 7.06
CA GLY A 211 -3.12 15.91 6.65
C GLY A 211 -1.65 16.26 6.94
N ARG A 212 -1.26 17.51 6.71
CA ARG A 212 0.14 17.96 6.83
C ARG A 212 0.65 18.04 8.27
N ALA A 213 -0.26 18.34 9.21
CA ALA A 213 0.12 18.63 10.59
C ALA A 213 0.02 17.42 11.52
N ALA A 214 -0.51 16.29 11.09
CA ALA A 214 -0.75 15.13 11.94
C ALA A 214 -0.51 13.81 11.21
N GLY A 215 -0.29 12.76 11.98
CA GLY A 215 -0.18 11.39 11.48
C GLY A 215 -0.49 10.38 12.57
N THR A 216 -0.44 9.12 12.20
CA THR A 216 -0.47 7.98 13.14
C THR A 216 0.61 6.98 12.72
N ILE A 217 1.43 6.54 13.67
CA ILE A 217 2.37 5.44 13.49
C ILE A 217 1.82 4.28 14.32
N GLN A 218 1.40 3.23 13.63
CA GLN A 218 1.04 1.96 14.23
C GLN A 218 2.30 1.13 14.39
N ILE A 219 2.65 0.77 15.61
CA ILE A 219 3.77 -0.12 15.88
C ILE A 219 3.35 -1.57 15.62
N SER A 220 4.22 -2.35 14.99
CA SER A 220 4.01 -3.78 14.76
C SER A 220 5.16 -4.64 15.27
N ARG A 221 4.91 -5.93 15.37
CA ARG A 221 5.95 -6.96 15.53
C ARG A 221 6.72 -7.12 14.22
N THR A 222 7.81 -7.87 14.26
CA THR A 222 8.65 -8.13 13.07
C THR A 222 7.96 -8.93 11.98
N ASP A 223 6.85 -9.62 12.30
CA ASP A 223 5.96 -10.34 11.39
C ASP A 223 4.80 -9.49 10.85
N ASP A 224 4.84 -8.17 11.07
CA ASP A 224 3.82 -7.19 10.72
C ASP A 224 2.53 -7.21 11.57
N THR A 225 2.44 -8.05 12.60
CA THR A 225 1.28 -8.06 13.50
C THR A 225 1.21 -6.76 14.30
N ALA A 226 0.09 -6.04 14.20
CA ALA A 226 -0.09 -4.75 14.88
C ALA A 226 -0.12 -4.92 16.40
N LEU A 227 0.70 -4.14 17.10
CA LEU A 227 0.66 -4.03 18.57
C LEU A 227 -0.38 -3.00 19.00
N PRO A 228 -0.95 -3.09 20.20
CA PRO A 228 -1.90 -2.10 20.72
C PRO A 228 -1.20 -0.79 21.14
N LEU A 229 -0.19 -0.38 20.37
CA LEU A 229 0.66 0.79 20.60
C LEU A 229 0.73 1.63 19.32
N SER A 230 0.45 2.92 19.45
CA SER A 230 0.55 3.87 18.35
C SER A 230 1.04 5.23 18.83
N ILE A 231 1.73 5.95 17.94
CA ILE A 231 2.16 7.34 18.13
C ILE A 231 1.29 8.20 17.23
N GLY A 232 0.68 9.25 17.76
CA GLY A 232 -0.20 10.14 17.00
C GLY A 232 0.26 11.58 16.92
N GLY A 233 -0.50 12.40 16.19
CA GLY A 233 -0.36 13.85 16.13
C GLY A 233 0.86 14.34 15.38
N ARG A 234 1.37 15.52 15.78
CA ARG A 234 2.50 16.20 15.11
C ARG A 234 3.80 15.39 15.14
N MET A 235 4.00 14.62 16.21
CA MET A 235 5.21 13.79 16.33
C MET A 235 5.22 12.71 15.24
N ALA A 236 4.10 12.02 15.04
CA ALA A 236 3.95 11.02 13.99
C ALA A 236 4.18 11.60 12.60
N ALA A 237 3.66 12.80 12.32
CA ALA A 237 3.89 13.48 11.04
C ALA A 237 5.39 13.75 10.79
N ARG A 238 6.10 14.29 11.79
CA ARG A 238 7.55 14.57 11.69
C ARG A 238 8.37 13.29 11.50
N ILE A 239 8.04 12.21 12.23
CA ILE A 239 8.72 10.93 12.09
C ILE A 239 8.49 10.36 10.70
N LYS A 240 7.25 10.39 10.19
CA LYS A 240 6.95 9.94 8.82
C LYS A 240 7.72 10.73 7.78
N GLU A 241 7.75 12.04 7.88
CA GLU A 241 8.54 12.90 6.98
C GLU A 241 10.04 12.54 7.01
N ALA A 242 10.59 12.30 8.20
CA ALA A 242 11.98 11.87 8.34
C ALA A 242 12.21 10.50 7.69
N ILE A 243 11.29 9.55 7.83
CA ILE A 243 11.35 8.23 7.18
C ILE A 243 11.33 8.39 5.65
N CYS A 244 10.41 9.20 5.10
CA CYS A 244 10.34 9.44 3.65
C CYS A 244 11.63 10.07 3.10
N LYS A 245 12.22 11.06 3.82
CA LYS A 245 13.51 11.67 3.46
C LYS A 245 14.66 10.65 3.56
N ALA A 246 14.66 9.79 4.59
CA ALA A 246 15.67 8.76 4.79
C ALA A 246 15.64 7.71 3.67
N THR A 247 14.47 7.39 3.11
CA THR A 247 14.33 6.49 1.95
C THR A 247 15.14 7.00 0.77
N ILE A 248 14.97 8.26 0.37
CA ILE A 248 15.68 8.85 -0.77
C ILE A 248 17.17 8.99 -0.47
N SER A 249 17.53 9.43 0.73
CA SER A 249 18.95 9.60 1.11
C SER A 249 19.66 8.24 1.21
N GLY A 250 18.95 7.19 1.62
CA GLY A 250 19.45 5.81 1.63
C GLY A 250 19.80 5.31 0.22
N LEU A 251 18.88 5.48 -0.73
CA LEU A 251 19.13 5.12 -2.13
C LEU A 251 20.30 5.90 -2.75
N ARG A 252 20.37 7.21 -2.50
CA ARG A 252 21.50 8.04 -2.96
C ARG A 252 22.83 7.63 -2.35
N ARG A 253 22.82 7.20 -1.09
CA ARG A 253 24.02 6.68 -0.43
C ARG A 253 24.45 5.35 -1.03
N GLU A 254 23.51 4.42 -1.26
CA GLU A 254 23.78 3.13 -1.90
C GLU A 254 24.38 3.31 -3.30
N ALA A 255 23.82 4.24 -4.11
CA ALA A 255 24.37 4.56 -5.44
C ALA A 255 25.81 5.08 -5.41
N ARG A 256 26.23 5.76 -4.31
CA ARG A 256 27.61 6.29 -4.13
C ARG A 256 28.55 5.31 -3.45
N ARG A 257 27.99 4.42 -2.63
CA ARG A 257 28.75 3.44 -1.81
C ARG A 257 27.98 2.12 -1.83
N PRO A 258 28.14 1.30 -2.87
CA PRO A 258 27.47 0.00 -2.98
C PRO A 258 27.69 -0.87 -1.73
N GLY A 259 26.65 -1.56 -1.27
CA GLY A 259 26.64 -2.35 -0.05
C GLY A 259 26.45 -1.56 1.26
N SER A 260 26.16 -0.26 1.18
CA SER A 260 25.90 0.58 2.36
C SER A 260 24.45 0.49 2.87
N TYR A 261 23.55 -0.10 2.10
CA TYR A 261 22.16 -0.28 2.50
C TYR A 261 22.02 -1.48 3.44
N VAL A 262 21.52 -1.24 4.62
CA VAL A 262 21.21 -2.26 5.61
C VAL A 262 19.75 -2.18 6.02
N TRP A 263 19.13 -3.31 6.31
CA TRP A 263 17.75 -3.38 6.77
C TRP A 263 17.60 -4.32 7.97
N LEU A 264 16.50 -4.14 8.69
CA LEU A 264 16.17 -4.99 9.83
C LEU A 264 15.75 -6.38 9.32
N LYS A 265 16.41 -7.41 9.85
CA LYS A 265 16.18 -8.80 9.45
C LYS A 265 15.31 -9.52 10.48
N ALA A 266 14.24 -10.15 10.04
CA ALA A 266 13.44 -11.08 10.84
C ALA A 266 14.12 -12.47 10.92
N GLY A 267 13.48 -13.39 11.63
CA GLY A 267 13.78 -14.82 11.57
C GLY A 267 13.64 -15.36 10.13
N LYS A 268 14.05 -16.62 9.92
CA LYS A 268 13.76 -17.32 8.66
C LYS A 268 12.25 -17.38 8.46
N ARG A 269 11.79 -17.10 7.25
CA ARG A 269 10.40 -17.35 6.86
C ARG A 269 10.18 -18.86 6.81
N PRO A 270 8.98 -19.38 7.16
CA PRO A 270 8.68 -20.77 6.90
C PRO A 270 8.86 -21.02 5.39
N ALA A 271 9.54 -22.10 5.05
CA ALA A 271 9.54 -22.53 3.65
C ALA A 271 8.11 -22.91 3.30
N ALA A 272 7.57 -22.32 2.23
CA ALA A 272 6.29 -22.83 1.70
C ALA A 272 6.50 -24.30 1.37
N GLU A 273 5.56 -25.15 1.77
CA GLU A 273 5.49 -26.51 1.26
C GLU A 273 5.46 -26.43 -0.27
N ALA A 274 6.37 -27.16 -0.92
CA ALA A 274 6.47 -27.17 -2.36
C ALA A 274 5.08 -27.42 -2.95
N VAL A 275 4.58 -26.42 -3.70
CA VAL A 275 3.31 -26.59 -4.43
C VAL A 275 3.50 -27.81 -5.34
N PRO A 276 2.69 -28.85 -5.21
CA PRO A 276 2.84 -30.05 -6.06
C PRO A 276 2.73 -29.59 -7.51
N THR A 277 3.73 -29.95 -8.29
CA THR A 277 3.71 -29.77 -9.75
C THR A 277 2.55 -30.62 -10.29
N PRO A 278 1.65 -30.06 -11.15
CA PRO A 278 0.58 -30.83 -11.77
C PRO A 278 1.09 -31.93 -12.68
#